data_ae4b32e7eaec2691339698f21844d68f
#
_entry.id   ae4b32e7eaec2691339698f21844d68f
#
_cell.length_a   1.000
_cell.length_b   1.000
_cell.length_c   1.000
_cell.angle_alpha   90.00
_cell.angle_beta   90.00
_cell.angle_gamma   90.00
#
_symmetry.space_group_name_H-M   'P 1'
#
loop_
_entity.id
_entity.type
_entity.pdbx_description
1 polymer ?
#
loop_
_entity_poly.entity_id
_entity_poly.type
_entity_poly.pdbx_seq_one_letter_code
_entity_poly.pdbx_strand_id
1 'polypeptide(L)'
;TSEKIMLIGLDDYLEGTLDLDAAFSYEDDTSYKILLAHEPDVYDKLTKVPDLMLAGHSHNGQVRIPLAGAIYKTVGAKKYYDPEYSLGDTKMYISGGVGTSKYKVRLFDRPSISLYRLYSK
;
A
#
# COMPACT_ATOMS: atom_id res chain seq x y z
N THR A 1 -1.97 24.52 17.46
CA THR A 1 -1.21 23.99 16.31
C THR A 1 -2.17 23.23 15.41
N SER A 2 -2.37 23.71 14.18
CA SER A 2 -3.17 22.97 13.21
C SER A 2 -2.28 21.82 12.70
N GLU A 3 -2.63 20.58 13.05
CA GLU A 3 -2.02 19.42 12.46
C GLU A 3 -2.48 19.29 11.01
N LYS A 4 -1.55 19.15 10.11
CA LYS A 4 -1.80 19.02 8.67
C LYS A 4 -1.66 17.58 8.26
N ILE A 5 -2.55 17.11 7.40
CA ILE A 5 -2.42 15.84 6.70
C ILE A 5 -2.25 16.16 5.22
N MET A 6 -1.22 15.59 4.64
CA MET A 6 -0.97 15.63 3.20
C MET A 6 -1.33 14.28 2.60
N LEU A 7 -2.23 14.29 1.63
CA LEU A 7 -2.61 13.11 0.88
C LEU A 7 -1.92 13.14 -0.48
N ILE A 8 -1.12 12.12 -0.75
CA ILE A 8 -0.30 11.98 -1.96
C ILE A 8 -0.81 10.76 -2.72
N GLY A 9 -1.18 10.93 -3.98
CA GLY A 9 -1.59 9.83 -4.86
C GLY A 9 -0.55 9.55 -5.94
N LEU A 10 -0.28 8.27 -6.21
CA LEU A 10 0.52 7.85 -7.35
C LEU A 10 -0.39 7.25 -8.42
N ASP A 11 -0.01 7.45 -9.68
CA ASP A 11 -0.57 6.70 -10.78
C ASP A 11 -0.19 5.23 -10.72
N ASP A 12 -0.88 4.38 -11.47
CA ASP A 12 -0.61 2.95 -11.56
C ASP A 12 0.86 2.70 -11.93
N TYR A 13 1.55 1.88 -11.14
CA TYR A 13 2.99 1.65 -11.31
C TYR A 13 3.30 0.75 -12.51
N LEU A 14 2.36 -0.12 -12.89
CA LEU A 14 2.56 -1.09 -13.97
C LEU A 14 2.04 -0.60 -15.33
N GLU A 15 0.89 0.07 -15.33
CA GLU A 15 0.16 0.47 -16.54
C GLU A 15 0.10 1.99 -16.72
N GLY A 16 0.41 2.76 -15.69
CA GLY A 16 0.36 4.23 -15.70
C GLY A 16 1.71 4.90 -15.97
N THR A 17 1.75 6.19 -15.67
CA THR A 17 2.98 7.00 -15.75
C THR A 17 3.36 7.51 -14.37
N LEU A 18 4.37 6.88 -13.77
CA LEU A 18 4.83 7.24 -12.44
C LEU A 18 5.65 8.53 -12.48
N ASP A 19 5.11 9.60 -11.88
CA ASP A 19 5.80 10.89 -11.70
C ASP A 19 5.92 11.20 -10.21
N LEU A 20 7.02 10.77 -9.61
CA LEU A 20 7.29 10.96 -8.18
C LEU A 20 7.55 12.43 -7.84
N ASP A 21 8.19 13.17 -8.73
CA ASP A 21 8.50 14.58 -8.49
C ASP A 21 7.23 15.41 -8.46
N ALA A 22 6.31 15.18 -9.39
CA ALA A 22 5.01 15.84 -9.38
C ALA A 22 4.19 15.44 -8.14
N ALA A 23 4.16 14.17 -7.78
CA ALA A 23 3.40 13.67 -6.63
C ALA A 23 3.83 14.29 -5.30
N PHE A 24 5.13 14.53 -5.12
CA PHE A 24 5.70 15.12 -3.91
C PHE A 24 6.01 16.63 -4.05
N SER A 25 5.56 17.30 -5.10
CA SER A 25 5.89 18.71 -5.37
C SER A 25 5.40 19.70 -4.30
N TYR A 26 4.32 19.37 -3.59
CA TYR A 26 3.75 20.20 -2.51
C TYR A 26 4.09 19.70 -1.10
N GLU A 27 5.06 18.78 -0.99
CA GLU A 27 5.48 18.25 0.30
C GLU A 27 6.03 19.35 1.22
N ASP A 28 5.67 19.29 2.48
CA ASP A 28 6.24 20.08 3.56
C ASP A 28 6.70 19.17 4.72
N ASP A 29 7.61 19.66 5.54
CA ASP A 29 8.19 18.89 6.65
C ASP A 29 7.28 18.83 7.89
N THR A 30 6.13 19.50 7.88
CA THR A 30 5.24 19.65 9.04
C THR A 30 3.99 18.80 8.95
N SER A 31 3.67 18.28 7.76
CA SER A 31 2.47 17.49 7.50
C SER A 31 2.69 16.00 7.73
N TYR A 32 1.67 15.32 8.27
CA TYR A 32 1.61 13.86 8.26
C TYR A 32 1.28 13.39 6.85
N LYS A 33 2.19 12.64 6.22
CA LYS A 33 2.12 12.26 4.80
C LYS A 33 1.50 10.89 4.64
N ILE A 34 0.36 10.84 3.95
CA ILE A 34 -0.32 9.61 3.58
C ILE A 34 -0.16 9.39 2.07
N LEU A 35 0.53 8.33 1.69
CA LEU A 35 0.71 7.92 0.31
C LEU A 35 -0.33 6.88 -0.08
N LEU A 36 -1.01 7.11 -1.20
CA LEU A 36 -1.92 6.17 -1.83
C LEU A 36 -1.28 5.64 -3.13
N ALA A 37 -1.13 4.34 -3.22
CA ALA A 37 -0.63 3.67 -4.42
C ALA A 37 -1.37 2.34 -4.62
N HIS A 38 -1.53 1.91 -5.87
CA HIS A 38 -2.14 0.61 -6.13
C HIS A 38 -1.16 -0.51 -5.82
N GLU A 39 0.05 -0.47 -6.38
CA GLU A 39 1.08 -1.50 -6.20
C GLU A 39 2.03 -1.17 -5.05
N PRO A 40 2.16 -2.04 -4.05
CA PRO A 40 2.98 -1.76 -2.88
C PRO A 40 4.50 -1.74 -3.16
N ASP A 41 4.97 -2.48 -4.16
CA ASP A 41 6.40 -2.54 -4.49
C ASP A 41 6.95 -1.20 -5.01
N VAL A 42 6.09 -0.23 -5.36
CA VAL A 42 6.51 1.13 -5.71
C VAL A 42 7.23 1.83 -4.56
N TYR A 43 7.03 1.38 -3.32
CA TYR A 43 7.72 1.92 -2.15
C TYR A 43 9.25 1.96 -2.34
N ASP A 44 9.84 0.95 -2.96
CA ASP A 44 11.29 0.89 -3.20
C ASP A 44 11.79 1.90 -4.25
N LYS A 45 10.89 2.60 -4.95
CA LYS A 45 11.20 3.66 -5.90
C LYS A 45 11.11 5.06 -5.28
N LEU A 46 10.51 5.17 -4.09
CA LEU A 46 10.29 6.47 -3.46
C LEU A 46 11.62 7.13 -3.09
N THR A 47 11.74 8.38 -3.44
CA THR A 47 12.86 9.25 -3.04
C THR A 47 12.56 10.00 -1.75
N LYS A 48 11.28 10.08 -1.38
CA LYS A 48 10.77 10.72 -0.17
C LYS A 48 9.89 9.73 0.60
N VAL A 49 9.99 9.75 1.91
CA VAL A 49 9.39 8.75 2.79
C VAL A 49 8.06 9.26 3.34
N PRO A 50 6.92 8.57 3.09
CA PRO A 50 5.66 8.89 3.74
C PRO A 50 5.61 8.33 5.16
N ASP A 51 4.76 8.91 6.02
CA ASP A 51 4.48 8.36 7.36
C ASP A 51 3.58 7.13 7.27
N LEU A 52 2.63 7.15 6.35
CA LEU A 52 1.68 6.08 6.09
C LEU A 52 1.58 5.80 4.58
N MET A 53 1.63 4.54 4.19
CA MET A 53 1.30 4.11 2.84
C MET A 53 0.12 3.15 2.86
N LEU A 54 -0.87 3.41 2.02
CA LEU A 54 -2.02 2.54 1.80
C LEU A 54 -1.96 2.01 0.36
N ALA A 55 -1.97 0.69 0.25
CA ALA A 55 -1.86 0.01 -1.04
C ALA A 55 -2.88 -1.13 -1.18
N GLY A 56 -2.95 -1.70 -2.36
CA GLY A 56 -3.80 -2.84 -2.68
C GLY A 56 -3.09 -3.87 -3.52
N HIS A 57 -3.67 -4.23 -4.66
CA HIS A 57 -3.10 -5.05 -5.74
C HIS A 57 -2.70 -6.49 -5.37
N SER A 58 -2.07 -6.72 -4.22
CA SER A 58 -1.56 -8.03 -3.82
C SER A 58 -2.66 -9.07 -3.58
N HIS A 59 -3.89 -8.60 -3.28
CA HIS A 59 -4.98 -9.45 -2.79
C HIS A 59 -4.54 -10.39 -1.65
N ASN A 60 -3.53 -9.98 -0.86
CA ASN A 60 -2.83 -10.84 0.12
C ASN A 60 -2.35 -12.18 -0.48
N GLY A 61 -2.18 -12.26 -1.81
CA GLY A 61 -1.88 -13.48 -2.54
C GLY A 61 -3.06 -14.41 -2.79
N GLN A 62 -4.31 -14.03 -2.42
CA GLN A 62 -5.58 -14.76 -2.60
C GLN A 62 -5.62 -16.19 -2.05
N VAL A 63 -4.56 -16.95 -2.27
CA VAL A 63 -4.39 -18.35 -1.80
C VAL A 63 -3.18 -18.40 -0.89
N ARG A 64 -3.41 -18.67 0.39
CA ARG A 64 -2.37 -18.72 1.41
C ARG A 64 -2.31 -20.11 2.03
N ILE A 65 -1.13 -20.51 2.44
CA ILE A 65 -0.93 -21.72 3.25
C ILE A 65 -0.65 -21.25 4.68
N PRO A 66 -1.34 -21.78 5.68
CA PRO A 66 -1.03 -21.48 7.08
C PRO A 66 0.47 -21.68 7.36
N LEU A 67 1.10 -20.71 8.01
CA LEU A 67 2.54 -20.67 8.33
C LEU A 67 3.49 -20.47 7.13
N ALA A 68 3.08 -20.72 5.90
CA ALA A 68 3.92 -20.54 4.70
C ALA A 68 3.61 -19.24 3.92
N GLY A 69 2.43 -18.65 4.12
CA GLY A 69 2.04 -17.39 3.48
C GLY A 69 1.44 -17.56 2.09
N ALA A 70 1.56 -16.52 1.25
CA ALA A 70 0.99 -16.50 -0.10
C ALA A 70 1.72 -17.44 -1.06
N ILE A 71 0.94 -18.24 -1.80
CA ILE A 71 1.48 -19.14 -2.83
C ILE A 71 1.85 -18.35 -4.09
N TYR A 72 1.03 -17.37 -4.44
CA TYR A 72 1.21 -16.54 -5.63
C TYR A 72 1.39 -15.09 -5.26
N LYS A 73 2.39 -14.46 -5.88
CA LYS A 73 2.68 -13.04 -5.72
C LYS A 73 2.64 -12.37 -7.08
N THR A 74 1.76 -11.40 -7.23
CA THR A 74 1.61 -10.66 -8.49
C THR A 74 2.79 -9.69 -8.73
N VAL A 75 3.03 -9.32 -9.99
CA VAL A 75 4.00 -8.28 -10.33
C VAL A 75 3.54 -6.96 -9.68
N GLY A 76 4.44 -6.18 -9.10
CA GLY A 76 4.10 -4.98 -8.34
C GLY A 76 3.77 -5.21 -6.85
N ALA A 77 3.63 -6.49 -6.45
CA ALA A 77 3.46 -6.91 -5.06
C ALA A 77 4.22 -8.21 -4.77
N LYS A 78 5.45 -8.31 -5.25
CA LYS A 78 6.31 -9.47 -5.02
C LYS A 78 7.03 -9.39 -3.68
N LYS A 79 7.45 -8.19 -3.30
CA LYS A 79 8.16 -7.93 -2.06
C LYS A 79 7.18 -7.65 -0.93
N TYR A 80 6.23 -6.75 -1.17
CA TYR A 80 5.21 -6.34 -0.21
C TYR A 80 3.85 -6.91 -0.61
N TYR A 81 3.39 -7.96 0.08
CA TYR A 81 2.15 -8.67 -0.23
C TYR A 81 1.32 -9.04 1.00
N ASP A 82 1.90 -8.96 2.19
CA ASP A 82 1.19 -9.16 3.45
C ASP A 82 0.44 -7.89 3.89
N PRO A 83 -0.56 -8.01 4.78
CA PRO A 83 -1.43 -6.91 5.15
C PRO A 83 -0.74 -5.70 5.76
N GLU A 84 0.42 -5.89 6.41
CA GLU A 84 1.10 -4.81 7.15
C GLU A 84 2.62 -4.96 7.10
N TYR A 85 3.30 -3.80 6.96
CA TYR A 85 4.75 -3.67 7.09
C TYR A 85 5.11 -2.43 7.91
N SER A 86 6.24 -2.52 8.61
CA SER A 86 6.92 -1.39 9.25
C SER A 86 8.26 -1.20 8.56
N LEU A 87 8.42 -0.09 7.86
CA LEU A 87 9.55 0.20 6.97
C LEU A 87 10.24 1.49 7.45
N GLY A 88 11.12 1.37 8.45
CA GLY A 88 11.64 2.53 9.15
C GLY A 88 10.50 3.29 9.85
N ASP A 89 10.34 4.56 9.49
CA ASP A 89 9.28 5.41 10.05
C ASP A 89 7.94 5.26 9.33
N THR A 90 7.90 4.60 8.16
CA THR A 90 6.67 4.34 7.40
C THR A 90 5.91 3.14 7.92
N LYS A 91 4.60 3.30 8.14
CA LYS A 91 3.65 2.19 8.23
C LYS A 91 3.03 1.96 6.86
N MET A 92 3.09 0.72 6.37
CA MET A 92 2.42 0.34 5.12
C MET A 92 1.31 -0.66 5.42
N TYR A 93 0.11 -0.39 4.92
CA TYR A 93 -1.01 -1.32 4.95
C TYR A 93 -1.45 -1.66 3.54
N ILE A 94 -1.66 -2.96 3.29
CA ILE A 94 -2.05 -3.48 1.99
C ILE A 94 -3.40 -4.16 2.13
N SER A 95 -4.40 -3.66 1.41
CA SER A 95 -5.74 -4.22 1.42
C SER A 95 -5.79 -5.51 0.60
N GLY A 96 -6.33 -6.57 1.18
CA GLY A 96 -6.65 -7.80 0.46
C GLY A 96 -7.87 -7.68 -0.46
N GLY A 97 -8.65 -6.60 -0.30
CA GLY A 97 -9.84 -6.34 -1.09
C GLY A 97 -10.98 -7.32 -0.85
N VAL A 98 -12.09 -7.10 -1.54
CA VAL A 98 -13.32 -7.90 -1.43
C VAL A 98 -13.52 -8.87 -2.59
N GLY A 99 -12.82 -8.65 -3.71
CA GLY A 99 -12.93 -9.39 -4.96
C GLY A 99 -11.86 -10.47 -5.15
N THR A 100 -11.83 -11.00 -6.34
CA THR A 100 -10.78 -11.89 -6.85
C THR A 100 -10.23 -11.31 -8.14
N SER A 101 -9.00 -11.67 -8.50
CA SER A 101 -8.39 -11.26 -9.76
C SER A 101 -8.54 -12.37 -10.82
N LYS A 102 -7.46 -12.79 -11.45
CA LYS A 102 -7.42 -13.77 -12.53
C LYS A 102 -8.09 -15.11 -12.17
N TYR A 103 -7.93 -15.56 -10.93
CA TYR A 103 -8.51 -16.80 -10.43
C TYR A 103 -9.62 -16.47 -9.43
N LYS A 104 -10.83 -17.00 -9.68
CA LYS A 104 -12.01 -16.78 -8.83
C LYS A 104 -11.99 -17.66 -7.58
N VAL A 105 -10.88 -17.66 -6.85
CA VAL A 105 -10.68 -18.47 -5.64
C VAL A 105 -9.93 -17.66 -4.58
N ARG A 106 -10.38 -17.78 -3.33
CA ARG A 106 -9.67 -17.34 -2.13
C ARG A 106 -9.58 -18.50 -1.16
N LEU A 107 -8.41 -18.72 -0.58
CA LEU A 107 -8.20 -19.76 0.41
C LEU A 107 -7.33 -19.23 1.54
N PHE A 108 -7.82 -19.32 2.78
CA PHE A 108 -7.21 -18.77 4.00
C PHE A 108 -6.91 -17.26 3.91
N ASP A 109 -7.63 -16.55 3.04
CA ASP A 109 -7.59 -15.11 2.90
C ASP A 109 -9.01 -14.60 2.65
N ARG A 110 -9.66 -14.12 3.69
CA ARG A 110 -11.06 -13.66 3.61
C ARG A 110 -11.14 -12.28 2.95
N PRO A 111 -12.21 -12.00 2.16
CA PRO A 111 -12.49 -10.64 1.73
C PRO A 111 -12.54 -9.68 2.92
N SER A 112 -11.94 -8.51 2.76
CA SER A 112 -11.82 -7.55 3.85
C SER A 112 -11.94 -6.10 3.38
N ILE A 113 -12.42 -5.26 4.31
CA ILE A 113 -12.41 -3.80 4.19
C ILE A 113 -11.63 -3.29 5.40
N SER A 114 -10.69 -2.38 5.18
CA SER A 114 -9.89 -1.78 6.23
C SER A 114 -10.42 -0.38 6.57
N LEU A 115 -10.62 -0.11 7.85
CA LEU A 115 -10.94 1.20 8.38
C LEU A 115 -9.74 1.73 9.17
N TYR A 116 -9.17 2.84 8.73
CA TYR A 116 -8.08 3.51 9.41
C TYR A 116 -8.60 4.72 10.18
N ARG A 117 -8.19 4.84 11.43
CA ARG A 117 -8.52 6.00 12.26
C ARG A 117 -7.21 6.65 12.71
N LEU A 118 -7.04 7.90 12.33
CA LEU A 118 -5.89 8.71 12.72
C LEU A 118 -6.22 9.47 14.00
N TYR A 119 -5.26 9.61 14.86
CA TYR A 119 -5.34 10.40 16.10
C TYR A 119 -4.17 11.36 16.14
N SER A 120 -4.42 12.58 16.55
CA SER A 120 -3.35 13.50 16.95
C SER A 120 -2.68 13.01 18.24
N LYS A 121 -1.41 13.27 18.38
CA LYS A 121 -0.65 13.04 19.62
C LYS A 121 -0.81 14.19 20.58
#